data_3c7b46bf1a5bce01d730c4ac0e39e76c
#
_entry.id   3c7b46bf1a5bce01d730c4ac0e39e76c
#
_cell.length_a   1.000
_cell.length_b   1.000
_cell.length_c   1.000
_cell.angle_alpha   90.00
_cell.angle_beta   90.00
_cell.angle_gamma   90.00
#
_symmetry.space_group_name_H-M   'P 1'
#
loop_
_entity.id
_entity.type
_entity.pdbx_description
1 polymer ?
#
loop_
_entity_poly.entity_id
_entity_poly.type
_entity_poly.pdbx_seq_one_letter_code
_entity_poly.pdbx_strand_id
1 'polypeptide(L)'
;EMRGGTIAAVGEGETWRSRTSSATVIAARDVAGPGAILTPGFVDIHGHGGGGFSYESDESDIRAARALHLARGTTRAVLSLVSGSLEHLTAQAARIAAMTHTDAGILGTHLEGPFLDPGHRGAHDPAALREATPDAVAALLAAGAGTIRQITVAPELPGAPKTIRTFVDAGVAVAVGHTDADA
;
A
#
# COMPACT_ATOMS: atom_id res chain seq x y z
N GLU A 1 -24.61 -6.92 -7.15
CA GLU A 1 -24.20 -7.67 -8.35
C GLU A 1 -22.71 -7.50 -8.57
N MET A 2 -22.03 -8.61 -8.80
CA MET A 2 -20.59 -8.63 -9.13
C MET A 2 -20.43 -9.08 -10.57
N ARG A 3 -19.56 -8.43 -11.35
CA ARG A 3 -19.17 -8.83 -12.70
C ARG A 3 -17.65 -8.65 -12.88
N GLY A 4 -16.97 -9.69 -13.34
CA GLY A 4 -15.53 -9.61 -13.60
C GLY A 4 -14.71 -9.13 -12.40
N GLY A 5 -15.08 -9.49 -11.17
CA GLY A 5 -14.40 -9.07 -9.95
C GLY A 5 -14.72 -7.65 -9.45
N THR A 6 -15.65 -6.95 -10.09
CA THR A 6 -16.07 -5.60 -9.68
C THR A 6 -17.53 -5.58 -9.21
N ILE A 7 -17.87 -4.60 -8.35
CA ILE A 7 -19.25 -4.34 -7.94
C ILE A 7 -19.93 -3.59 -9.09
N ALA A 8 -20.79 -4.29 -9.83
CA ALA A 8 -21.50 -3.73 -10.98
C ALA A 8 -22.82 -3.02 -10.58
N ALA A 9 -23.46 -3.45 -9.50
CA ALA A 9 -24.66 -2.80 -8.99
C ALA A 9 -24.89 -3.09 -7.50
N VAL A 10 -25.46 -2.13 -6.81
CA VAL A 10 -25.98 -2.23 -5.45
C VAL A 10 -27.47 -1.86 -5.50
N GLY A 11 -28.30 -2.53 -4.73
CA GLY A 11 -29.74 -2.26 -4.65
C GLY A 11 -30.32 -2.77 -3.34
N GLU A 12 -31.51 -2.33 -3.01
CA GLU A 12 -32.24 -2.70 -1.78
C GLU A 12 -33.35 -3.71 -2.06
N GLY A 13 -33.74 -4.43 -1.02
CA GLY A 13 -34.85 -5.37 -1.06
C GLY A 13 -34.65 -6.48 -2.09
N GLU A 14 -35.68 -6.73 -2.90
CA GLU A 14 -35.71 -7.81 -3.90
C GLU A 14 -35.42 -7.34 -5.34
N THR A 15 -34.91 -6.12 -5.52
CA THR A 15 -34.59 -5.55 -6.84
C THR A 15 -33.57 -6.38 -7.64
N TRP A 16 -32.80 -7.22 -6.97
CA TRP A 16 -31.86 -8.16 -7.58
C TRP A 16 -32.57 -9.27 -8.40
N ARG A 17 -33.82 -9.64 -8.08
CA ARG A 17 -34.54 -10.76 -8.74
C ARG A 17 -34.71 -10.55 -10.24
N SER A 18 -34.87 -9.31 -10.69
CA SER A 18 -35.03 -8.99 -12.11
C SER A 18 -33.68 -9.07 -12.91
N ARG A 19 -32.56 -9.23 -12.20
CA ARG A 19 -31.21 -9.22 -12.78
C ARG A 19 -30.53 -10.59 -12.80
N THR A 20 -31.21 -11.64 -12.31
CA THR A 20 -30.57 -12.93 -12.00
C THR A 20 -30.91 -14.09 -12.93
N SER A 21 -31.51 -13.85 -14.11
CA SER A 21 -31.87 -14.93 -15.03
C SER A 21 -30.71 -15.84 -15.46
N SER A 22 -29.45 -15.42 -15.21
CA SER A 22 -28.24 -16.19 -15.54
C SER A 22 -27.14 -16.07 -14.48
N ALA A 23 -27.42 -15.50 -13.30
CA ALA A 23 -26.44 -15.26 -12.25
C ALA A 23 -26.53 -16.28 -11.11
N THR A 24 -25.39 -16.66 -10.54
CA THR A 24 -25.35 -17.38 -9.27
C THR A 24 -25.70 -16.43 -8.13
N VAL A 25 -26.70 -16.78 -7.34
CA VAL A 25 -27.10 -16.00 -6.15
C VAL A 25 -26.46 -16.63 -4.92
N ILE A 26 -25.71 -15.84 -4.17
CA ILE A 26 -25.11 -16.24 -2.89
C ILE A 26 -25.72 -15.36 -1.81
N ALA A 27 -26.42 -15.96 -0.87
CA ALA A 27 -26.93 -15.23 0.29
C ALA A 27 -25.85 -15.23 1.40
N ALA A 28 -25.51 -14.03 1.90
CA ALA A 28 -24.47 -13.88 2.94
C ALA A 28 -24.77 -14.75 4.18
N ARG A 29 -26.06 -14.86 4.57
CA ARG A 29 -26.50 -15.71 5.70
C ARG A 29 -26.19 -17.20 5.51
N ASP A 30 -26.17 -17.69 4.27
CA ASP A 30 -25.94 -19.10 3.96
C ASP A 30 -24.43 -19.43 4.03
N VAL A 31 -23.58 -18.41 3.89
CA VAL A 31 -22.12 -18.54 3.95
C VAL A 31 -21.58 -18.23 5.35
N ALA A 32 -22.10 -17.21 6.01
CA ALA A 32 -21.53 -16.68 7.26
C ALA A 32 -22.53 -16.60 8.43
N GLY A 33 -23.76 -17.15 8.26
CA GLY A 33 -24.78 -17.22 9.29
C GLY A 33 -25.71 -16.01 9.36
N PRO A 34 -26.70 -16.06 10.28
CA PRO A 34 -27.67 -14.99 10.47
C PRO A 34 -27.00 -13.67 10.85
N GLY A 35 -27.46 -12.57 10.25
CA GLY A 35 -26.90 -11.24 10.50
C GLY A 35 -25.60 -10.93 9.75
N ALA A 36 -25.11 -11.84 8.91
CA ALA A 36 -23.92 -11.61 8.10
C ALA A 36 -24.10 -10.44 7.14
N ILE A 37 -23.08 -9.60 7.07
CA ILE A 37 -23.02 -8.45 6.18
C ILE A 37 -21.89 -8.69 5.17
N LEU A 38 -22.18 -8.50 3.89
CA LEU A 38 -21.18 -8.53 2.82
C LEU A 38 -20.66 -7.12 2.59
N THR A 39 -19.35 -6.96 2.72
CA THR A 39 -18.66 -5.71 2.42
C THR A 39 -17.59 -5.93 1.35
N PRO A 40 -17.13 -4.88 0.66
CA PRO A 40 -15.84 -4.94 -0.03
C PRO A 40 -14.73 -5.36 0.95
N GLY A 41 -13.71 -6.07 0.44
CA GLY A 41 -12.54 -6.37 1.25
C GLY A 41 -11.79 -5.09 1.66
N PHE A 42 -11.13 -5.13 2.80
CA PHE A 42 -10.33 -4.00 3.27
C PHE A 42 -9.16 -3.73 2.32
N VAL A 43 -8.81 -2.46 2.21
CA VAL A 43 -7.61 -1.97 1.54
C VAL A 43 -6.70 -1.38 2.61
N ASP A 44 -5.55 -2.01 2.82
CA ASP A 44 -4.53 -1.52 3.74
C ASP A 44 -3.53 -0.67 2.97
N ILE A 45 -3.34 0.58 3.38
CA ILE A 45 -2.42 1.51 2.71
C ILE A 45 -1.16 1.80 3.53
N HIS A 46 -1.06 1.25 4.74
CA HIS A 46 0.10 1.44 5.62
C HIS A 46 0.26 0.25 6.57
N GLY A 47 1.10 -0.69 6.19
CA GLY A 47 1.44 -1.86 7.00
C GLY A 47 2.83 -2.38 6.62
N HIS A 48 3.60 -2.85 7.62
CA HIS A 48 4.99 -3.28 7.46
C HIS A 48 5.18 -4.80 7.47
N GLY A 49 4.08 -5.54 7.50
CA GLY A 49 4.06 -7.00 7.59
C GLY A 49 3.08 -7.49 8.64
N GLY A 50 3.29 -8.69 9.17
CA GLY A 50 2.43 -9.27 10.21
C GLY A 50 2.80 -10.70 10.55
N GLY A 51 2.46 -11.14 11.78
CA GLY A 51 2.71 -12.51 12.23
C GLY A 51 4.19 -12.89 12.33
N GLY A 52 5.08 -11.92 12.51
CA GLY A 52 6.53 -12.12 12.53
C GLY A 52 7.20 -12.03 11.15
N PHE A 53 6.44 -11.79 10.08
CA PHE A 53 6.94 -11.63 8.71
C PHE A 53 6.93 -10.15 8.31
N SER A 54 7.97 -9.71 7.59
CA SER A 54 8.15 -8.31 7.17
C SER A 54 8.00 -8.17 5.65
N TYR A 55 7.47 -7.02 5.22
CA TYR A 55 7.48 -6.64 3.80
C TYR A 55 8.87 -6.21 3.30
N GLU A 56 9.84 -6.07 4.19
CA GLU A 56 11.24 -5.75 3.88
C GLU A 56 12.14 -6.98 3.73
N SER A 57 11.56 -8.16 3.94
CA SER A 57 12.23 -9.44 3.77
C SER A 57 12.15 -9.96 2.32
N ASP A 58 12.30 -11.26 2.17
CA ASP A 58 12.15 -11.92 0.87
C ASP A 58 10.67 -12.10 0.46
N GLU A 59 10.47 -12.61 -0.74
CA GLU A 59 9.13 -12.82 -1.30
C GLU A 59 8.30 -13.81 -0.47
N SER A 60 8.90 -14.79 0.18
CA SER A 60 8.19 -15.78 1.00
C SER A 60 7.58 -15.13 2.24
N ASP A 61 8.33 -14.26 2.90
CA ASP A 61 7.87 -13.50 4.06
C ASP A 61 6.75 -12.51 3.67
N ILE A 62 6.93 -11.81 2.55
CA ILE A 62 5.89 -10.90 2.02
C ILE A 62 4.58 -11.68 1.78
N ARG A 63 4.65 -12.85 1.16
CA ARG A 63 3.48 -13.70 0.90
C ARG A 63 2.86 -14.22 2.20
N ALA A 64 3.66 -14.60 3.19
CA ALA A 64 3.17 -15.07 4.49
C ALA A 64 2.43 -13.95 5.25
N ALA A 65 3.00 -12.75 5.32
CA ALA A 65 2.34 -11.59 5.91
C ALA A 65 1.03 -11.24 5.17
N ARG A 66 1.05 -11.24 3.84
CA ARG A 66 -0.14 -11.02 3.02
C ARG A 66 -1.24 -12.05 3.26
N ALA A 67 -0.89 -13.33 3.37
CA ALA A 67 -1.85 -14.40 3.65
C ALA A 67 -2.53 -14.21 5.03
N LEU A 68 -1.79 -13.76 6.04
CA LEU A 68 -2.33 -13.44 7.36
C LEU A 68 -3.39 -12.34 7.28
N HIS A 69 -3.09 -11.23 6.59
CA HIS A 69 -4.01 -10.11 6.43
C HIS A 69 -5.22 -10.48 5.55
N LEU A 70 -5.00 -11.26 4.48
CA LEU A 70 -6.09 -11.75 3.63
C LEU A 70 -7.08 -12.63 4.41
N ALA A 71 -6.58 -13.50 5.30
CA ALA A 71 -7.43 -14.32 6.18
C ALA A 71 -8.27 -13.48 7.17
N ARG A 72 -7.97 -12.20 7.33
CA ARG A 72 -8.69 -11.23 8.18
C ARG A 72 -9.49 -10.21 7.36
N GLY A 73 -9.57 -10.39 6.04
CA GLY A 73 -10.41 -9.58 5.15
C GLY A 73 -9.68 -8.44 4.43
N THR A 74 -8.37 -8.26 4.61
CA THR A 74 -7.57 -7.30 3.85
C THR A 74 -7.22 -7.89 2.48
N THR A 75 -8.05 -7.59 1.50
CA THR A 75 -7.92 -8.16 0.15
C THR A 75 -6.85 -7.47 -0.68
N ARG A 76 -6.53 -6.21 -0.36
CA ARG A 76 -5.53 -5.40 -1.09
C ARG A 76 -4.65 -4.65 -0.10
N ALA A 77 -3.37 -4.48 -0.45
CA ALA A 77 -2.45 -3.69 0.37
C ALA A 77 -1.42 -2.95 -0.47
N VAL A 78 -1.03 -1.78 0.03
CA VAL A 78 0.20 -1.09 -0.31
C VAL A 78 1.24 -1.51 0.74
N LEU A 79 2.36 -2.05 0.31
CA LEU A 79 3.36 -2.61 1.22
C LEU A 79 4.34 -1.52 1.67
N SER A 80 4.41 -1.27 2.98
CA SER A 80 5.24 -0.20 3.52
C SER A 80 6.66 -0.69 3.80
N LEU A 81 7.62 0.11 3.36
CA LEU A 81 9.05 -0.03 3.65
C LEU A 81 9.47 1.11 4.56
N VAL A 82 10.14 0.82 5.67
CA VAL A 82 10.72 1.85 6.54
C VAL A 82 11.99 2.42 5.94
N SER A 83 12.50 3.51 6.50
CA SER A 83 13.77 4.12 6.08
C SER A 83 14.91 3.11 6.10
N GLY A 84 15.65 3.04 5.03
CA GLY A 84 16.79 2.14 4.84
C GLY A 84 17.82 2.74 3.91
N SER A 85 18.91 2.01 3.63
CA SER A 85 19.86 2.44 2.59
C SER A 85 19.15 2.56 1.25
N LEU A 86 19.62 3.46 0.38
CA LEU A 86 19.03 3.64 -0.95
C LEU A 86 19.06 2.34 -1.76
N GLU A 87 20.16 1.59 -1.64
CA GLU A 87 20.31 0.28 -2.26
C GLU A 87 19.23 -0.70 -1.79
N HIS A 88 19.01 -0.79 -0.47
CA HIS A 88 17.97 -1.64 0.10
C HIS A 88 16.58 -1.23 -0.38
N LEU A 89 16.24 0.05 -0.28
CA LEU A 89 14.92 0.56 -0.68
C LEU A 89 14.63 0.35 -2.16
N THR A 90 15.62 0.58 -3.03
CA THR A 90 15.47 0.34 -4.47
C THR A 90 15.30 -1.15 -4.78
N ALA A 91 16.08 -2.03 -4.13
CA ALA A 91 15.95 -3.48 -4.30
C ALA A 91 14.55 -3.97 -3.85
N GLN A 92 14.05 -3.51 -2.71
CA GLN A 92 12.73 -3.90 -2.21
C GLN A 92 11.60 -3.32 -3.07
N ALA A 93 11.69 -2.06 -3.48
CA ALA A 93 10.70 -1.45 -4.37
C ALA A 93 10.61 -2.21 -5.71
N ALA A 94 11.74 -2.60 -6.29
CA ALA A 94 11.77 -3.41 -7.51
C ALA A 94 11.18 -4.82 -7.30
N ARG A 95 11.44 -5.46 -6.15
CA ARG A 95 10.85 -6.74 -5.79
C ARG A 95 9.32 -6.64 -5.69
N ILE A 96 8.82 -5.66 -4.94
CA ILE A 96 7.37 -5.43 -4.81
C ILE A 96 6.75 -5.11 -6.18
N ALA A 97 7.41 -4.30 -7.01
CA ALA A 97 6.96 -4.00 -8.36
C ALA A 97 6.77 -5.29 -9.19
N ALA A 98 7.74 -6.21 -9.15
CA ALA A 98 7.62 -7.50 -9.82
C ALA A 98 6.45 -8.34 -9.27
N MET A 99 6.22 -8.33 -7.95
CA MET A 99 5.14 -9.08 -7.31
C MET A 99 3.75 -8.55 -7.70
N THR A 100 3.58 -7.27 -8.02
CA THR A 100 2.28 -6.73 -8.48
C THR A 100 1.76 -7.41 -9.75
N HIS A 101 2.63 -8.00 -10.56
CA HIS A 101 2.24 -8.72 -11.77
C HIS A 101 1.68 -10.12 -11.49
N THR A 102 2.00 -10.69 -10.32
CA THR A 102 1.62 -12.06 -9.95
C THR A 102 0.59 -12.10 -8.82
N ASP A 103 0.40 -11.02 -8.07
CA ASP A 103 -0.57 -10.89 -6.98
C ASP A 103 -1.34 -9.57 -7.10
N ALA A 104 -2.57 -9.64 -7.62
CA ALA A 104 -3.45 -8.47 -7.75
C ALA A 104 -3.86 -7.86 -6.39
N GLY A 105 -3.59 -8.53 -5.27
CA GLY A 105 -3.78 -8.00 -3.93
C GLY A 105 -2.68 -7.05 -3.49
N ILE A 106 -1.52 -7.03 -4.17
CA ILE A 106 -0.45 -6.08 -3.93
C ILE A 106 -0.64 -4.88 -4.85
N LEU A 107 -0.98 -3.72 -4.28
CA LEU A 107 -1.21 -2.49 -5.03
C LEU A 107 0.08 -1.75 -5.40
N GLY A 108 1.16 -2.03 -4.69
CA GLY A 108 2.47 -1.40 -4.86
C GLY A 108 3.14 -1.10 -3.52
N THR A 109 4.06 -0.14 -3.54
CA THR A 109 4.93 0.22 -2.41
C THR A 109 4.50 1.54 -1.78
N HIS A 110 4.53 1.59 -0.46
CA HIS A 110 4.62 2.82 0.32
C HIS A 110 6.05 2.95 0.86
N LEU A 111 6.68 4.08 0.61
CA LEU A 111 7.98 4.44 1.19
C LEU A 111 7.73 5.29 2.45
N GLU A 112 7.93 4.75 3.64
CA GLU A 112 7.92 5.53 4.87
C GLU A 112 9.31 6.10 5.11
N GLY A 113 9.55 7.29 4.54
CA GLY A 113 10.88 7.87 4.43
C GLY A 113 11.62 7.45 3.14
N PRO A 114 12.91 7.61 3.07
CA PRO A 114 13.89 8.00 4.11
C PRO A 114 14.03 9.52 4.34
N PHE A 115 13.15 10.34 3.77
CA PHE A 115 13.18 11.81 3.83
C PHE A 115 12.34 12.32 5.01
N LEU A 116 12.77 11.96 6.24
CA LEU A 116 12.07 12.23 7.50
C LEU A 116 12.91 13.12 8.40
N ASP A 117 12.24 13.90 9.29
CA ASP A 117 12.94 14.68 10.29
C ASP A 117 13.58 13.78 11.37
N PRO A 118 14.90 13.93 11.64
CA PRO A 118 15.57 13.13 12.66
C PRO A 118 14.99 13.28 14.07
N GLY A 119 14.42 14.43 14.40
CA GLY A 119 13.77 14.69 15.69
C GLY A 119 12.45 13.94 15.86
N HIS A 120 11.77 13.65 14.75
CA HIS A 120 10.44 12.99 14.73
C HIS A 120 10.48 11.61 14.07
N ARG A 121 11.67 11.00 13.99
CA ARG A 121 11.91 9.72 13.31
C ARG A 121 11.15 8.51 13.88
N GLY A 122 10.67 8.57 15.12
CA GLY A 122 10.05 7.42 15.75
C GLY A 122 10.99 6.22 15.83
N ALA A 123 10.56 5.07 15.29
CA ALA A 123 11.33 3.82 15.28
C ALA A 123 12.36 3.73 14.13
N HIS A 124 12.42 4.69 13.22
CA HIS A 124 13.37 4.67 12.11
C HIS A 124 14.82 4.80 12.59
N ASP A 125 15.73 4.04 11.99
CA ASP A 125 17.16 4.18 12.24
C ASP A 125 17.63 5.56 11.75
N PRO A 126 18.21 6.40 12.64
CA PRO A 126 18.72 7.72 12.23
C PRO A 126 19.80 7.64 11.15
N ALA A 127 20.57 6.56 11.08
CA ALA A 127 21.60 6.36 10.04
C ALA A 127 21.00 6.10 8.65
N ALA A 128 19.72 5.70 8.59
CA ALA A 128 18.99 5.47 7.34
C ALA A 128 18.31 6.73 6.79
N LEU A 129 18.16 7.78 7.62
CA LEU A 129 17.56 9.04 7.19
C LEU A 129 18.51 9.82 6.29
N ARG A 130 17.94 10.53 5.33
CA ARG A 130 18.74 11.25 4.34
C ARG A 130 18.00 12.44 3.74
N GLU A 131 18.78 13.35 3.17
CA GLU A 131 18.23 14.43 2.36
C GLU A 131 17.62 13.90 1.05
N ALA A 132 16.59 14.58 0.61
CA ALA A 132 15.87 14.27 -0.62
C ALA A 132 16.63 14.79 -1.87
N THR A 133 17.73 14.15 -2.23
CA THR A 133 18.47 14.53 -3.44
C THR A 133 17.74 14.08 -4.70
N PRO A 134 17.86 14.83 -5.83
CA PRO A 134 17.25 14.44 -7.11
C PRO A 134 17.59 13.01 -7.56
N ASP A 135 18.85 12.59 -7.35
CA ASP A 135 19.32 11.27 -7.75
C ASP A 135 18.69 10.16 -6.90
N ALA A 136 18.53 10.39 -5.60
CA ALA A 136 17.85 9.43 -4.72
C ALA A 136 16.35 9.28 -5.10
N VAL A 137 15.68 10.39 -5.37
CA VAL A 137 14.28 10.39 -5.82
C VAL A 137 14.13 9.66 -7.15
N ALA A 138 15.00 9.96 -8.12
CA ALA A 138 14.99 9.31 -9.44
C ALA A 138 15.24 7.79 -9.32
N ALA A 139 16.18 7.38 -8.47
CA ALA A 139 16.49 5.97 -8.25
C ALA A 139 15.29 5.20 -7.66
N LEU A 140 14.61 5.77 -6.66
CA LEU A 140 13.42 5.17 -6.06
C LEU A 140 12.28 5.05 -7.07
N LEU A 141 11.97 6.11 -7.82
CA LEU A 141 10.92 6.09 -8.84
C LEU A 141 11.22 5.08 -9.95
N ALA A 142 12.47 5.01 -10.40
CA ALA A 142 12.88 4.04 -11.42
C ALA A 142 12.73 2.59 -10.92
N ALA A 143 13.19 2.31 -9.69
CA ALA A 143 13.09 0.99 -9.09
C ALA A 143 11.63 0.54 -8.89
N GLY A 144 10.78 1.46 -8.47
CA GLY A 144 9.35 1.18 -8.30
C GLY A 144 8.57 0.98 -9.60
N ALA A 145 9.14 1.32 -10.76
CA ALA A 145 8.54 1.09 -12.09
C ALA A 145 7.05 1.47 -12.18
N GLY A 146 6.66 2.62 -11.58
CA GLY A 146 5.27 3.10 -11.56
C GLY A 146 4.37 2.42 -10.52
N THR A 147 4.91 1.58 -9.63
CA THR A 147 4.14 0.91 -8.57
C THR A 147 4.31 1.52 -7.18
N ILE A 148 5.12 2.59 -7.03
CA ILE A 148 5.10 3.36 -5.79
C ILE A 148 3.76 4.09 -5.71
N ARG A 149 3.00 3.85 -4.64
CA ARG A 149 1.66 4.43 -4.42
C ARG A 149 1.68 5.58 -3.45
N GLN A 150 2.60 5.53 -2.50
CA GLN A 150 2.67 6.52 -1.42
C GLN A 150 4.12 6.70 -0.98
N ILE A 151 4.44 7.90 -0.53
CA ILE A 151 5.66 8.22 0.22
C ILE A 151 5.33 9.13 1.39
N THR A 152 5.93 8.88 2.56
CA THR A 152 5.87 9.80 3.71
C THR A 152 7.13 10.66 3.72
N VAL A 153 6.96 11.98 3.84
CA VAL A 153 8.03 12.98 3.76
C VAL A 153 7.82 14.05 4.84
N ALA A 154 8.90 14.50 5.45
CA ALA A 154 8.94 15.71 6.26
C ALA A 154 9.11 16.93 5.35
N PRO A 155 8.10 17.82 5.22
CA PRO A 155 8.08 18.87 4.20
C PRO A 155 9.06 20.01 4.47
N GLU A 156 9.52 20.17 5.71
CA GLU A 156 10.48 21.19 6.14
C GLU A 156 11.93 20.88 5.72
N LEU A 157 12.22 19.64 5.34
CA LEU A 157 13.57 19.25 4.99
C LEU A 157 14.10 19.98 3.74
N PRO A 158 15.42 20.24 3.65
CA PRO A 158 16.02 20.81 2.45
C PRO A 158 15.66 20.02 1.19
N GLY A 159 15.12 20.70 0.18
CA GLY A 159 14.71 20.08 -1.08
C GLY A 159 13.34 19.40 -1.08
N ALA A 160 12.68 19.25 0.08
CA ALA A 160 11.40 18.57 0.19
C ALA A 160 10.30 19.12 -0.73
N PRO A 161 10.10 20.44 -0.91
CA PRO A 161 9.06 20.96 -1.81
C PRO A 161 9.23 20.49 -3.26
N LYS A 162 10.48 20.39 -3.73
CA LYS A 162 10.79 19.88 -5.09
C LYS A 162 10.55 18.36 -5.16
N THR A 163 10.98 17.64 -4.14
CA THR A 163 10.80 16.19 -4.01
C THR A 163 9.33 15.82 -3.98
N ILE A 164 8.52 16.50 -3.17
CA ILE A 164 7.07 16.32 -3.09
C ILE A 164 6.45 16.49 -4.49
N ARG A 165 6.80 17.56 -5.20
CA ARG A 165 6.31 17.81 -6.55
C ARG A 165 6.69 16.70 -7.52
N THR A 166 7.93 16.23 -7.46
CA THR A 166 8.41 15.13 -8.33
C THR A 166 7.63 13.83 -8.10
N PHE A 167 7.33 13.48 -6.84
CA PHE A 167 6.52 12.30 -6.55
C PHE A 167 5.06 12.47 -6.98
N VAL A 168 4.46 13.65 -6.73
CA VAL A 168 3.09 13.97 -7.18
C VAL A 168 2.98 13.90 -8.70
N ASP A 169 3.93 14.48 -9.44
CA ASP A 169 3.97 14.45 -10.90
C ASP A 169 4.12 13.01 -11.44
N ALA A 170 4.75 12.12 -10.66
CA ALA A 170 4.83 10.68 -10.94
C ALA A 170 3.57 9.89 -10.53
N GLY A 171 2.52 10.55 -10.02
CA GLY A 171 1.27 9.92 -9.58
C GLY A 171 1.35 9.23 -8.22
N VAL A 172 2.34 9.57 -7.40
CA VAL A 172 2.53 9.05 -6.04
C VAL A 172 1.82 9.96 -5.04
N ALA A 173 1.01 9.38 -4.14
CA ALA A 173 0.45 10.11 -3.01
C ALA A 173 1.56 10.49 -2.02
N VAL A 174 1.66 11.77 -1.65
CA VAL A 174 2.62 12.22 -0.64
C VAL A 174 1.90 12.47 0.68
N ALA A 175 2.27 11.69 1.70
CA ALA A 175 1.83 11.88 3.07
C ALA A 175 2.85 12.75 3.82
N VAL A 176 2.35 13.73 4.57
CA VAL A 176 3.17 14.50 5.51
C VAL A 176 3.21 13.74 6.83
N GLY A 177 4.42 13.43 7.30
CA GLY A 177 4.60 12.70 8.54
C GLY A 177 6.07 12.63 8.96
N HIS A 178 6.32 12.28 10.21
CA HIS A 178 7.66 12.29 10.80
C HIS A 178 8.32 13.66 10.62
N THR A 179 7.63 14.71 11.01
CA THR A 179 7.91 16.12 10.70
C THR A 179 7.77 17.00 11.92
N ASP A 180 8.52 18.08 11.97
CA ASP A 180 8.41 19.21 12.92
C ASP A 180 7.66 20.41 12.27
N ALA A 181 7.15 20.25 11.06
CA ALA A 181 6.46 21.34 10.37
C ALA A 181 5.15 21.69 11.07
N ASP A 182 4.91 23.01 11.25
CA ASP A 182 3.63 23.54 11.67
C ASP A 182 2.56 23.46 10.57
N ALA A 183 1.29 23.53 10.96
CA ALA A 183 0.14 23.50 10.06
C ALA A 183 -0.04 24.81 9.28
#